data_21685d098f125bc588ebfb6d49929ab4
#
_entry.id   21685d098f125bc588ebfb6d49929ab4
#
_cell.length_a   1.000
_cell.length_b   1.000
_cell.length_c   1.000
_cell.angle_alpha   90.00
_cell.angle_beta   90.00
_cell.angle_gamma   90.00
#
_symmetry.space_group_name_H-M   'P 1'
#
loop_
_entity.id
_entity.type
_entity.pdbx_description
1 polymer ?
#
loop_
_entity_poly.entity_id
_entity_poly.type
_entity_poly.pdbx_seq_one_letter_code
_entity_poly.pdbx_strand_id
1 'polypeptide(L)'
;MLAFLAFGGRHTWFFGDDWAFVLDRQELLDQGRIVDFLLGPHNEHLSSLPILLYTAIFRIFGVDSYAPYLVCALLAHGGVLWGVRTLLHRLDAPAGWRLVAIVWLGFGAGGAENLLWAFQVGFIGAIAAGIWAVILVLTGAPSLRRDIGAAVLCGVGFLTASTVVPLVAATAVVLLRARAYRRLATVVLAPGLPFLLWYLLVGRARAPQVAHPESVMPQFFTTGLTFTADRIVGVSSIGVLVVAGAFVLLRSRPSSEPGRRDLVDVFFLVPLITFALAAYSRSYLGLEGARASRYVYAAAATIIPALTLAAHQLYESRRPARPLVGLLAVVALGASATSYVDFRAGWREYSGDTRPALELTPRLASAPLADPEYSSKHPAHPNATRQRLERLIETDRWNPTTIWSDDVQARVSLRAGVTQRETLDAAIARSYPTGATLRTGTAEPLDTGGCWRVVAGWPDESARIDLGTRGVIELTWPTASVVLRIVDRDGTELASGTVDLSRGSWIGFETLVGSVELVAPGPRIEVCNIAPTTRAG
;
A
#
# COMPACT_ATOMS: atom_id res chain seq x y z
N MET A 1 8.51 14.43 16.88
CA MET A 1 8.11 13.12 16.34
C MET A 1 7.59 13.21 14.91
N LEU A 2 6.55 14.01 14.57
CA LEU A 2 6.05 14.10 13.20
C LEU A 2 7.12 14.49 12.18
N ALA A 3 7.98 15.46 12.51
CA ALA A 3 9.12 15.83 11.66
C ALA A 3 10.10 14.66 11.44
N PHE A 4 10.35 13.84 12.46
CA PHE A 4 11.16 12.62 12.35
C PHE A 4 10.50 11.59 11.41
N LEU A 5 9.20 11.38 11.53
CA LEU A 5 8.46 10.48 10.64
C LEU A 5 8.45 11.00 9.19
N ALA A 6 8.24 12.31 8.99
CA ALA A 6 8.31 12.93 7.67
C ALA A 6 9.70 12.78 7.04
N PHE A 7 10.76 13.02 7.81
CA PHE A 7 12.12 12.76 7.36
C PHE A 7 12.37 11.27 7.07
N GLY A 8 11.80 10.38 7.88
CA GLY A 8 11.83 8.94 7.63
C GLY A 8 11.21 8.54 6.31
N GLY A 9 10.09 9.15 5.95
CA GLY A 9 9.34 8.90 4.71
C GLY A 9 9.82 9.66 3.47
N ARG A 10 10.90 10.45 3.54
CA ARG A 10 11.36 11.30 2.42
C ARG A 10 11.73 10.56 1.12
N HIS A 11 11.94 9.25 1.20
CA HIS A 11 12.25 8.40 0.05
C HIS A 11 11.10 7.48 -0.34
N THR A 12 9.93 7.65 0.27
CA THR A 12 8.71 6.95 -0.14
C THR A 12 8.10 7.64 -1.35
N TRP A 13 7.36 6.88 -2.15
CA TRP A 13 6.70 7.38 -3.32
C TRP A 13 5.32 6.74 -3.49
N PHE A 14 4.56 7.16 -4.49
CA PHE A 14 3.19 6.70 -4.75
C PHE A 14 3.09 5.19 -4.86
N PHE A 15 2.07 4.62 -4.23
CA PHE A 15 1.85 3.19 -4.14
C PHE A 15 0.36 2.84 -4.23
N GLY A 16 0.04 1.80 -4.99
CA GLY A 16 -1.29 1.18 -4.98
C GLY A 16 -2.42 2.20 -5.18
N ASP A 17 -3.24 2.33 -4.15
CA ASP A 17 -4.45 3.17 -4.17
C ASP A 17 -4.17 4.69 -4.30
N ASP A 18 -2.92 5.16 -4.07
CA ASP A 18 -2.55 6.54 -4.39
C ASP A 18 -2.83 6.84 -5.87
N TRP A 19 -2.49 5.88 -6.76
CA TRP A 19 -2.71 6.02 -8.20
C TRP A 19 -4.19 6.06 -8.58
N ALA A 20 -5.03 5.32 -7.88
CA ALA A 20 -6.48 5.41 -8.10
C ALA A 20 -7.01 6.81 -7.79
N PHE A 21 -6.45 7.50 -6.77
CA PHE A 21 -6.87 8.85 -6.43
C PHE A 21 -6.35 9.92 -7.38
N VAL A 22 -5.13 9.76 -7.90
CA VAL A 22 -4.51 10.74 -8.82
C VAL A 22 -4.79 10.47 -10.30
N LEU A 23 -5.27 9.28 -10.68
CA LEU A 23 -5.61 8.93 -12.05
C LEU A 23 -7.10 8.71 -12.22
N ASP A 24 -7.68 7.65 -11.61
CA ASP A 24 -9.08 7.28 -11.86
C ASP A 24 -10.05 8.37 -11.40
N ARG A 25 -9.78 8.99 -10.24
CA ARG A 25 -10.65 10.06 -9.73
C ARG A 25 -10.54 11.34 -10.55
N GLN A 26 -9.36 11.69 -11.06
CA GLN A 26 -9.22 12.84 -11.94
C GLN A 26 -9.95 12.61 -13.27
N GLU A 27 -9.86 11.41 -13.82
CA GLU A 27 -10.60 11.08 -15.05
C GLU A 27 -12.12 11.23 -14.89
N LEU A 28 -12.68 10.80 -13.74
CA LEU A 28 -14.11 11.03 -13.44
C LEU A 28 -14.46 12.53 -13.36
N LEU A 29 -13.58 13.33 -12.79
CA LEU A 29 -13.74 14.77 -12.68
C LEU A 29 -13.69 15.45 -14.05
N ASP A 30 -12.73 15.06 -14.90
CA ASP A 30 -12.56 15.59 -16.26
C ASP A 30 -13.77 15.23 -17.17
N GLN A 31 -14.37 14.07 -16.92
CA GLN A 31 -15.62 13.63 -17.58
C GLN A 31 -16.89 14.34 -17.03
N GLY A 32 -16.77 15.22 -16.05
CA GLY A 32 -17.92 15.89 -15.40
C GLY A 32 -18.77 14.97 -14.51
N ARG A 33 -18.29 13.78 -14.18
CA ARG A 33 -18.99 12.78 -13.36
C ARG A 33 -18.80 13.06 -11.85
N ILE A 34 -19.25 14.23 -11.41
CA ILE A 34 -19.02 14.73 -10.05
C ILE A 34 -19.59 13.81 -8.96
N VAL A 35 -20.75 13.20 -9.21
CA VAL A 35 -21.37 12.27 -8.24
C VAL A 35 -20.51 11.02 -8.06
N ASP A 36 -20.05 10.42 -9.16
CA ASP A 36 -19.16 9.25 -9.10
C ASP A 36 -17.78 9.61 -8.52
N PHE A 37 -17.28 10.80 -8.82
CA PHE A 37 -16.05 11.34 -8.24
C PHE A 37 -16.13 11.43 -6.72
N LEU A 38 -17.20 11.99 -6.14
CA LEU A 38 -17.35 12.22 -4.71
C LEU A 38 -17.94 11.02 -3.95
N LEU A 39 -18.97 10.38 -4.50
CA LEU A 39 -19.75 9.34 -3.83
C LEU A 39 -19.49 7.94 -4.36
N GLY A 40 -18.72 7.80 -5.44
CA GLY A 40 -18.27 6.48 -5.89
C GLY A 40 -17.41 5.82 -4.80
N PRO A 41 -17.62 4.53 -4.47
CA PRO A 41 -16.83 3.85 -3.46
C PRO A 41 -15.38 3.72 -3.92
N HIS A 42 -14.48 3.72 -2.97
CA HIS A 42 -13.12 3.22 -3.15
C HIS A 42 -12.99 1.95 -2.31
N ASN A 43 -12.92 0.82 -2.98
CA ASN A 43 -13.23 -0.46 -2.35
C ASN A 43 -14.62 -0.37 -1.67
N GLU A 44 -14.79 -0.60 -0.38
CA GLU A 44 -16.05 -0.44 0.35
C GLU A 44 -16.12 0.86 1.18
N HIS A 45 -15.21 1.79 0.96
CA HIS A 45 -15.12 3.04 1.72
C HIS A 45 -15.73 4.22 0.97
N LEU A 46 -16.48 5.05 1.68
CA LEU A 46 -16.79 6.40 1.24
C LEU A 46 -15.59 7.28 1.58
N SER A 47 -14.86 7.71 0.55
CA SER A 47 -13.60 8.42 0.70
C SER A 47 -13.64 9.85 0.15
N SER A 48 -14.79 10.53 0.26
CA SER A 48 -15.02 11.86 -0.33
C SER A 48 -13.98 12.90 0.13
N LEU A 49 -13.68 12.96 1.42
CA LEU A 49 -12.72 13.95 1.95
C LEU A 49 -11.27 13.63 1.54
N PRO A 50 -10.77 12.40 1.62
CA PRO A 50 -9.46 12.04 1.08
C PRO A 50 -9.33 12.31 -0.41
N ILE A 51 -10.37 12.02 -1.21
CA ILE A 51 -10.39 12.29 -2.65
C ILE A 51 -10.26 13.80 -2.92
N LEU A 52 -11.02 14.63 -2.23
CA LEU A 52 -10.92 16.10 -2.35
C LEU A 52 -9.54 16.61 -1.94
N LEU A 53 -8.98 16.08 -0.85
CA LEU A 53 -7.64 16.42 -0.38
C LEU A 53 -6.57 16.05 -1.43
N TYR A 54 -6.61 14.82 -1.94
CA TYR A 54 -5.68 14.35 -2.98
C TYR A 54 -5.81 15.18 -4.24
N THR A 55 -7.03 15.50 -4.68
CA THR A 55 -7.27 16.36 -5.84
C THR A 55 -6.69 17.76 -5.64
N ALA A 56 -6.85 18.35 -4.45
CA ALA A 56 -6.28 19.65 -4.15
C ALA A 56 -4.74 19.63 -4.20
N ILE A 57 -4.12 18.63 -3.56
CA ILE A 57 -2.67 18.46 -3.57
C ILE A 57 -2.17 18.18 -4.98
N PHE A 58 -2.83 17.29 -5.73
CA PHE A 58 -2.48 16.95 -7.10
C PHE A 58 -2.53 18.16 -8.04
N ARG A 59 -3.52 19.04 -7.87
CA ARG A 59 -3.62 20.27 -8.69
C ARG A 59 -2.51 21.27 -8.42
N ILE A 60 -1.93 21.26 -7.22
CA ILE A 60 -0.86 22.20 -6.82
C ILE A 60 0.52 21.61 -7.09
N PHE A 61 0.74 20.34 -6.78
CA PHE A 61 2.06 19.69 -6.74
C PHE A 61 2.22 18.56 -7.76
N GLY A 62 1.17 18.16 -8.48
CA GLY A 62 1.21 16.99 -9.37
C GLY A 62 1.64 15.72 -8.63
N VAL A 63 2.44 14.88 -9.30
CA VAL A 63 3.09 13.68 -8.74
C VAL A 63 4.61 13.81 -8.60
N ASP A 64 5.16 15.00 -8.76
CA ASP A 64 6.61 15.24 -8.66
C ASP A 64 7.13 15.03 -7.24
N SER A 65 6.30 15.33 -6.24
CA SER A 65 6.64 15.18 -4.84
C SER A 65 5.57 14.44 -4.06
N TYR A 66 5.98 13.37 -3.38
CA TYR A 66 5.10 12.61 -2.47
C TYR A 66 4.94 13.28 -1.09
N ALA A 67 5.86 14.18 -0.73
CA ALA A 67 5.92 14.80 0.59
C ALA A 67 4.62 15.52 1.01
N PRO A 68 3.92 16.32 0.18
CA PRO A 68 2.68 16.98 0.57
C PRO A 68 1.58 15.99 0.97
N TYR A 69 1.47 14.88 0.27
CA TYR A 69 0.50 13.80 0.55
C TYR A 69 0.82 13.13 1.89
N LEU A 70 2.09 12.76 2.10
CA LEU A 70 2.55 12.13 3.34
C LEU A 70 2.38 13.05 4.55
N VAL A 71 2.66 14.35 4.41
CA VAL A 71 2.48 15.35 5.48
C VAL A 71 1.03 15.38 5.95
N CYS A 72 0.05 15.32 5.05
CA CYS A 72 -1.36 15.27 5.42
C CYS A 72 -1.71 14.01 6.23
N ALA A 73 -1.18 12.83 5.85
CA ALA A 73 -1.36 11.61 6.63
C ALA A 73 -0.73 11.72 8.04
N LEU A 74 0.47 12.32 8.13
CA LEU A 74 1.13 12.54 9.41
C LEU A 74 0.42 13.58 10.28
N LEU A 75 -0.20 14.60 9.69
CA LEU A 75 -1.04 15.55 10.44
C LEU A 75 -2.30 14.86 11.01
N ALA A 76 -2.94 13.99 10.22
CA ALA A 76 -4.04 13.16 10.71
C ALA A 76 -3.58 12.24 11.88
N HIS A 77 -2.38 11.63 11.75
CA HIS A 77 -1.76 10.88 12.84
C HIS A 77 -1.52 11.75 14.09
N GLY A 78 -1.04 12.97 13.91
CA GLY A 78 -0.94 13.96 14.99
C GLY A 78 -2.27 14.19 15.70
N GLY A 79 -3.38 14.23 14.95
CA GLY A 79 -4.74 14.31 15.48
C GLY A 79 -5.13 13.11 16.35
N VAL A 80 -4.74 11.88 15.95
CA VAL A 80 -4.93 10.65 16.76
C VAL A 80 -4.12 10.74 18.04
N LEU A 81 -2.83 11.09 17.96
CA LEU A 81 -1.95 11.20 19.13
C LEU A 81 -2.46 12.24 20.14
N TRP A 82 -2.92 13.38 19.64
CA TRP A 82 -3.49 14.42 20.49
C TRP A 82 -4.80 13.97 21.12
N GLY A 83 -5.65 13.26 20.38
CA GLY A 83 -6.87 12.64 20.93
C GLY A 83 -6.55 11.65 22.06
N VAL A 84 -5.62 10.71 21.84
CA VAL A 84 -5.16 9.74 22.85
C VAL A 84 -4.58 10.43 24.08
N ARG A 85 -3.73 11.44 23.88
CA ARG A 85 -3.19 12.25 25.00
C ARG A 85 -4.29 12.92 25.80
N THR A 86 -5.25 13.54 25.12
CA THR A 86 -6.39 14.23 25.76
C THR A 86 -7.25 13.24 26.54
N LEU A 87 -7.53 12.08 25.97
CA LEU A 87 -8.31 11.03 26.58
C LEU A 87 -7.63 10.49 27.86
N LEU A 88 -6.33 10.18 27.80
CA LEU A 88 -5.55 9.77 28.96
C LEU A 88 -5.46 10.87 30.03
N HIS A 89 -5.41 12.14 29.61
CA HIS A 89 -5.47 13.27 30.56
C HIS A 89 -6.82 13.36 31.26
N ARG A 90 -7.92 13.12 30.57
CA ARG A 90 -9.27 13.08 31.13
C ARG A 90 -9.51 11.89 32.05
N LEU A 91 -8.66 10.87 31.98
CA LEU A 91 -8.66 9.69 32.84
C LEU A 91 -7.56 9.77 33.94
N ASP A 92 -7.04 10.97 34.20
CA ASP A 92 -6.03 11.30 35.22
C ASP A 92 -4.73 10.49 35.12
N ALA A 93 -4.41 10.00 33.95
CA ALA A 93 -3.11 9.35 33.72
C ALA A 93 -1.97 10.37 33.91
N PRO A 94 -0.92 10.07 34.68
CA PRO A 94 0.23 10.95 34.88
C PRO A 94 0.95 11.29 33.56
N ALA A 95 1.63 12.44 33.53
CA ALA A 95 2.30 12.93 32.30
C ALA A 95 3.28 11.93 31.70
N GLY A 96 4.06 11.22 32.52
CA GLY A 96 4.99 10.18 32.07
C GLY A 96 4.29 9.05 31.33
N TRP A 97 3.18 8.55 31.85
CA TRP A 97 2.40 7.48 31.21
C TRP A 97 1.74 7.96 29.91
N ARG A 98 1.27 9.21 29.86
CA ARG A 98 0.78 9.82 28.61
C ARG A 98 1.88 9.88 27.55
N LEU A 99 3.11 10.25 27.94
CA LEU A 99 4.26 10.27 27.05
C LEU A 99 4.58 8.88 26.50
N VAL A 100 4.59 7.84 27.37
CA VAL A 100 4.78 6.44 26.96
C VAL A 100 3.76 6.06 25.87
N ALA A 101 2.46 6.33 26.10
CA ALA A 101 1.42 6.02 25.12
C ALA A 101 1.63 6.75 23.79
N ILE A 102 2.02 8.04 23.84
CA ILE A 102 2.27 8.85 22.64
C ILE A 102 3.49 8.37 21.86
N VAL A 103 4.57 7.99 22.52
CA VAL A 103 5.76 7.44 21.87
C VAL A 103 5.43 6.08 21.27
N TRP A 104 4.73 5.23 22.00
CA TRP A 104 4.33 3.90 21.56
C TRP A 104 3.47 3.95 20.30
N LEU A 105 2.36 4.68 20.33
CA LEU A 105 1.51 4.85 19.17
C LEU A 105 2.20 5.68 18.07
N GLY A 106 3.10 6.58 18.47
CA GLY A 106 3.85 7.45 17.57
C GLY A 106 4.69 6.72 16.53
N PHE A 107 5.21 5.54 16.86
CA PHE A 107 5.85 4.64 15.91
C PHE A 107 4.86 3.64 15.26
N GLY A 108 3.55 3.88 15.38
CA GLY A 108 2.50 3.05 14.76
C GLY A 108 2.18 1.76 15.51
N ALA A 109 2.84 1.46 16.64
CA ALA A 109 2.60 0.26 17.45
C ALA A 109 2.52 -1.05 16.63
N GLY A 110 3.39 -1.21 15.63
CA GLY A 110 3.36 -2.31 14.67
C GLY A 110 2.50 -2.06 13.43
N GLY A 111 1.81 -0.91 13.35
CA GLY A 111 1.02 -0.44 12.20
C GLY A 111 1.75 0.63 11.37
N ALA A 112 3.05 0.44 11.06
CA ALA A 112 3.90 1.43 10.43
C ALA A 112 3.50 1.76 8.97
N GLU A 113 2.78 0.88 8.28
CA GLU A 113 2.20 1.11 6.96
C GLU A 113 1.39 2.42 6.93
N ASN A 114 0.60 2.67 7.97
CA ASN A 114 -0.22 3.86 8.09
C ASN A 114 0.59 5.17 8.19
N LEU A 115 1.87 5.09 8.57
CA LEU A 115 2.73 6.26 8.74
C LEU A 115 3.53 6.62 7.48
N LEU A 116 3.68 5.68 6.55
CA LEU A 116 4.55 5.82 5.38
C LEU A 116 3.79 5.79 4.04
N TRP A 117 2.55 5.33 4.06
CA TRP A 117 1.66 5.33 2.91
C TRP A 117 0.63 6.45 3.03
N ALA A 118 0.75 7.49 2.20
CA ALA A 118 -0.08 8.71 2.30
C ALA A 118 -1.57 8.45 2.10
N PHE A 119 -1.94 7.45 1.29
CA PHE A 119 -3.33 7.00 1.11
C PHE A 119 -4.03 6.72 2.45
N GLN A 120 -3.27 6.31 3.46
CA GLN A 120 -3.78 6.02 4.81
C GLN A 120 -4.33 7.26 5.53
N VAL A 121 -4.19 8.47 4.96
CA VAL A 121 -4.81 9.70 5.49
C VAL A 121 -6.30 9.52 5.71
N GLY A 122 -6.97 8.74 4.83
CA GLY A 122 -8.37 8.39 4.98
C GLY A 122 -8.63 7.60 6.26
N PHE A 123 -7.88 6.51 6.46
CA PHE A 123 -8.06 5.61 7.61
C PHE A 123 -7.69 6.29 8.93
N ILE A 124 -6.54 6.97 8.97
CA ILE A 124 -6.07 7.69 10.15
C ILE A 124 -7.00 8.85 10.49
N GLY A 125 -7.44 9.62 9.49
CA GLY A 125 -8.37 10.75 9.68
C GLY A 125 -9.72 10.31 10.24
N ALA A 126 -10.26 9.20 9.77
CA ALA A 126 -11.50 8.62 10.29
C ALA A 126 -11.34 8.16 11.75
N ILE A 127 -10.21 7.52 12.11
CA ILE A 127 -9.90 7.14 13.49
C ILE A 127 -9.75 8.38 14.37
N ALA A 128 -9.06 9.43 13.90
CA ALA A 128 -8.93 10.69 14.63
C ALA A 128 -10.31 11.31 14.93
N ALA A 129 -11.16 11.44 13.92
CA ALA A 129 -12.52 11.96 14.06
C ALA A 129 -13.33 11.13 15.07
N GLY A 130 -13.27 9.80 14.99
CA GLY A 130 -13.95 8.89 15.92
C GLY A 130 -13.46 9.02 17.35
N ILE A 131 -12.15 9.11 17.61
CA ILE A 131 -11.58 9.32 18.96
C ILE A 131 -12.07 10.65 19.54
N TRP A 132 -12.05 11.72 18.76
CA TRP A 132 -12.54 13.02 19.21
C TRP A 132 -14.05 13.02 19.47
N ALA A 133 -14.84 12.28 18.69
CA ALA A 133 -16.26 12.06 18.96
C ALA A 133 -16.46 11.33 20.29
N VAL A 134 -15.72 10.24 20.55
CA VAL A 134 -15.74 9.51 21.83
C VAL A 134 -15.40 10.43 23.02
N ILE A 135 -14.36 11.28 22.88
CA ILE A 135 -13.99 12.26 23.89
C ILE A 135 -15.17 13.20 24.18
N LEU A 136 -15.80 13.76 23.16
CA LEU A 136 -16.94 14.65 23.34
C LEU A 136 -18.13 13.96 24.00
N VAL A 137 -18.38 12.70 23.70
CA VAL A 137 -19.52 11.96 24.24
C VAL A 137 -19.29 11.46 25.66
N LEU A 138 -18.11 10.89 25.95
CA LEU A 138 -17.91 10.09 27.15
C LEU A 138 -17.08 10.79 28.25
N THR A 139 -16.42 11.93 27.96
CA THR A 139 -15.60 12.62 28.95
C THR A 139 -16.20 13.98 29.34
N GLY A 140 -16.90 14.07 30.45
CA GLY A 140 -17.48 15.30 30.99
C GLY A 140 -19.01 15.37 30.90
N ALA A 141 -19.59 16.48 31.39
CA ALA A 141 -21.05 16.62 31.48
C ALA A 141 -21.72 16.58 30.10
N PRO A 142 -22.81 15.81 29.94
CA PRO A 142 -23.58 15.78 28.71
C PRO A 142 -24.13 17.17 28.33
N SER A 143 -23.99 17.55 27.05
CA SER A 143 -24.61 18.78 26.54
C SER A 143 -24.90 18.63 25.05
N LEU A 144 -25.95 19.31 24.57
CA LEU A 144 -26.33 19.28 23.16
C LEU A 144 -25.21 19.76 22.24
N ARG A 145 -24.42 20.78 22.64
CA ARG A 145 -23.28 21.28 21.86
C ARG A 145 -22.22 20.20 21.67
N ARG A 146 -21.93 19.41 22.69
CA ARG A 146 -20.97 18.28 22.59
C ARG A 146 -21.50 17.16 21.74
N ASP A 147 -22.80 16.85 21.87
CA ASP A 147 -23.42 15.81 21.06
C ASP A 147 -23.49 16.20 19.58
N ILE A 148 -23.78 17.46 19.26
CA ILE A 148 -23.71 17.98 17.88
C ILE A 148 -22.26 17.94 17.37
N GLY A 149 -21.28 18.39 18.15
CA GLY A 149 -19.86 18.30 17.78
C GLY A 149 -19.42 16.86 17.51
N ALA A 150 -19.86 15.91 18.32
CA ALA A 150 -19.59 14.49 18.11
C ALA A 150 -20.27 13.96 16.85
N ALA A 151 -21.52 14.36 16.57
CA ALA A 151 -22.23 14.00 15.34
C ALA A 151 -21.51 14.51 14.07
N VAL A 152 -21.03 15.75 14.10
CA VAL A 152 -20.23 16.33 13.01
C VAL A 152 -18.95 15.53 12.79
N LEU A 153 -18.24 15.19 13.89
CA LEU A 153 -17.01 14.37 13.80
C LEU A 153 -17.30 12.96 13.27
N CYS A 154 -18.40 12.32 13.69
CA CYS A 154 -18.82 11.04 13.11
C CYS A 154 -19.11 11.19 11.60
N GLY A 155 -19.81 12.24 11.17
CA GLY A 155 -20.07 12.54 9.76
C GLY A 155 -18.79 12.76 8.97
N VAL A 156 -17.85 13.55 9.48
CA VAL A 156 -16.51 13.71 8.90
C VAL A 156 -15.81 12.37 8.81
N GLY A 157 -15.85 11.53 9.85
CA GLY A 157 -15.27 10.20 9.84
C GLY A 157 -15.85 9.31 8.73
N PHE A 158 -17.18 9.28 8.57
CA PHE A 158 -17.85 8.52 7.50
C PHE A 158 -17.49 9.00 6.09
N LEU A 159 -17.35 10.32 5.89
CA LEU A 159 -16.91 10.89 4.61
C LEU A 159 -15.40 10.67 4.36
N THR A 160 -14.66 10.23 5.36
CA THR A 160 -13.22 10.00 5.28
C THR A 160 -12.90 8.53 5.02
N ALA A 161 -13.40 7.62 5.84
CA ALA A 161 -13.33 6.16 5.61
C ALA A 161 -14.23 5.40 6.60
N SER A 162 -14.64 4.19 6.23
CA SER A 162 -15.44 3.31 7.10
C SER A 162 -14.68 2.80 8.36
N THR A 163 -13.39 3.10 8.52
CA THR A 163 -12.62 2.80 9.74
C THR A 163 -13.12 3.56 10.99
N VAL A 164 -13.99 4.55 10.83
CA VAL A 164 -14.72 5.19 11.96
C VAL A 164 -15.83 4.29 12.52
N VAL A 165 -16.37 3.37 11.72
CA VAL A 165 -17.54 2.52 12.08
C VAL A 165 -17.35 1.80 13.42
N PRO A 166 -16.21 1.14 13.72
CA PRO A 166 -15.99 0.49 15.01
C PRO A 166 -16.12 1.44 16.21
N LEU A 167 -15.60 2.67 16.09
CA LEU A 167 -15.68 3.67 17.17
C LEU A 167 -17.12 4.15 17.39
N VAL A 168 -17.85 4.41 16.30
CA VAL A 168 -19.27 4.82 16.34
C VAL A 168 -20.13 3.68 16.88
N ALA A 169 -19.92 2.43 16.44
CA ALA A 169 -20.66 1.27 16.91
C ALA A 169 -20.41 0.98 18.41
N ALA A 170 -19.15 1.05 18.86
CA ALA A 170 -18.81 0.90 20.27
C ALA A 170 -19.48 2.01 21.13
N THR A 171 -19.47 3.24 20.63
CA THR A 171 -20.18 4.36 21.29
C THR A 171 -21.69 4.13 21.33
N ALA A 172 -22.27 3.59 20.26
CA ALA A 172 -23.70 3.23 20.21
C ALA A 172 -24.07 2.20 21.30
N VAL A 173 -23.25 1.14 21.44
CA VAL A 173 -23.46 0.11 22.49
C VAL A 173 -23.47 0.74 23.88
N VAL A 174 -22.53 1.64 24.17
CA VAL A 174 -22.46 2.34 25.45
C VAL A 174 -23.69 3.22 25.68
N LEU A 175 -24.09 4.02 24.70
CA LEU A 175 -25.26 4.90 24.81
C LEU A 175 -26.58 4.12 24.94
N LEU A 176 -26.72 2.98 24.25
CA LEU A 176 -27.84 2.06 24.37
C LEU A 176 -27.94 1.49 25.79
N ARG A 177 -26.81 0.98 26.31
CA ARG A 177 -26.74 0.45 27.68
C ARG A 177 -27.10 1.52 28.74
N ALA A 178 -26.64 2.76 28.52
CA ALA A 178 -26.98 3.90 29.36
C ALA A 178 -28.41 4.42 29.17
N ARG A 179 -29.20 3.86 28.23
CA ARG A 179 -30.53 4.32 27.81
C ARG A 179 -30.55 5.80 27.37
N ALA A 180 -29.42 6.29 26.84
CA ALA A 180 -29.26 7.67 26.41
C ALA A 180 -29.77 7.87 24.96
N TYR A 181 -31.03 7.53 24.71
CA TYR A 181 -31.61 7.44 23.35
C TYR A 181 -31.53 8.74 22.54
N ARG A 182 -31.71 9.90 23.20
CA ARG A 182 -31.58 11.20 22.50
C ARG A 182 -30.17 11.43 21.99
N ARG A 183 -29.17 11.09 22.79
CA ARG A 183 -27.74 11.17 22.39
C ARG A 183 -27.40 10.16 21.32
N LEU A 184 -27.91 8.92 21.43
CA LEU A 184 -27.78 7.90 20.40
C LEU A 184 -28.33 8.42 19.06
N ALA A 185 -29.54 9.00 19.07
CA ALA A 185 -30.15 9.55 17.86
C ALA A 185 -29.29 10.67 17.24
N THR A 186 -28.79 11.60 18.07
CA THR A 186 -28.00 12.74 17.59
C THR A 186 -26.62 12.31 17.11
N VAL A 187 -25.87 11.53 17.93
CA VAL A 187 -24.45 11.24 17.67
C VAL A 187 -24.25 10.12 16.68
N VAL A 188 -25.12 9.12 16.71
CA VAL A 188 -24.94 7.88 15.92
C VAL A 188 -25.89 7.84 14.74
N LEU A 189 -27.21 7.96 14.98
CA LEU A 189 -28.21 7.74 13.92
C LEU A 189 -28.20 8.90 12.90
N ALA A 190 -28.10 10.15 13.34
CA ALA A 190 -28.12 11.28 12.43
C ALA A 190 -27.01 11.24 11.36
N PRO A 191 -25.71 11.00 11.67
CA PRO A 191 -24.67 10.83 10.67
C PRO A 191 -24.61 9.40 10.10
N GLY A 192 -25.03 8.39 10.86
CA GLY A 192 -24.91 6.98 10.46
C GLY A 192 -25.97 6.54 9.45
N LEU A 193 -27.21 7.06 9.52
CA LEU A 193 -28.27 6.70 8.57
C LEU A 193 -27.95 7.13 7.12
N PRO A 194 -27.48 8.37 6.85
CA PRO A 194 -27.03 8.75 5.50
C PRO A 194 -25.89 7.86 5.00
N PHE A 195 -24.90 7.53 5.85
CA PHE A 195 -23.83 6.60 5.48
C PHE A 195 -24.35 5.18 5.18
N LEU A 196 -25.26 4.66 6.01
CA LEU A 196 -25.86 3.34 5.79
C LEU A 196 -26.67 3.31 4.47
N LEU A 197 -27.44 4.37 4.20
CA LEU A 197 -28.17 4.49 2.95
C LEU A 197 -27.22 4.52 1.73
N TRP A 198 -26.17 5.32 1.81
CA TRP A 198 -25.13 5.30 0.79
C TRP A 198 -24.51 3.91 0.60
N TYR A 199 -24.16 3.22 1.69
CA TYR A 199 -23.57 1.89 1.64
C TYR A 199 -24.48 0.87 0.96
N LEU A 200 -25.78 0.88 1.30
CA LEU A 200 -26.76 -0.05 0.73
C LEU A 200 -27.05 0.24 -0.75
N LEU A 201 -27.09 1.50 -1.16
CA LEU A 201 -27.46 1.90 -2.52
C LEU A 201 -26.26 1.95 -3.48
N VAL A 202 -25.08 2.32 -2.99
CA VAL A 202 -23.90 2.59 -3.81
C VAL A 202 -22.70 1.74 -3.42
N GLY A 203 -22.31 1.76 -2.14
CA GLY A 203 -21.10 1.10 -1.65
C GLY A 203 -21.13 -0.39 -1.87
N ARG A 204 -22.20 -1.06 -1.42
CA ARG A 204 -22.37 -2.52 -1.55
C ARG A 204 -22.52 -2.98 -3.01
N ALA A 205 -23.20 -2.20 -3.84
CA ALA A 205 -23.47 -2.58 -5.24
C ALA A 205 -22.21 -2.59 -6.12
N ARG A 206 -21.17 -1.85 -5.72
CA ARG A 206 -19.88 -1.73 -6.44
C ARG A 206 -18.73 -2.41 -5.71
N ALA A 207 -18.99 -3.03 -4.56
CA ALA A 207 -17.97 -3.84 -3.87
C ALA A 207 -17.61 -5.05 -4.75
N PRO A 208 -16.34 -5.48 -4.77
CA PRO A 208 -15.94 -6.69 -5.47
C PRO A 208 -16.79 -7.87 -4.99
N GLN A 209 -17.51 -8.50 -5.92
CA GLN A 209 -18.30 -9.71 -5.63
C GLN A 209 -17.35 -10.92 -5.55
N VAL A 210 -16.58 -10.99 -4.49
CA VAL A 210 -15.69 -12.11 -4.22
C VAL A 210 -16.39 -13.06 -3.26
N ALA A 211 -16.30 -14.36 -3.51
CA ALA A 211 -16.80 -15.37 -2.60
C ALA A 211 -16.10 -15.21 -1.23
N HIS A 212 -16.89 -14.96 -0.19
CA HIS A 212 -16.41 -14.92 1.19
C HIS A 212 -16.50 -16.32 1.77
N PRO A 213 -15.36 -17.03 1.98
CA PRO A 213 -15.41 -18.36 2.57
C PRO A 213 -15.80 -18.22 4.04
N GLU A 214 -17.06 -18.48 4.37
CA GLU A 214 -17.60 -18.39 5.73
C GLU A 214 -16.78 -19.19 6.74
N SER A 215 -16.21 -20.32 6.29
CA SER A 215 -15.31 -21.16 7.09
C SER A 215 -14.01 -20.47 7.51
N VAL A 216 -13.56 -19.46 6.77
CA VAL A 216 -12.31 -18.71 7.06
C VAL A 216 -12.56 -17.51 7.98
N MET A 217 -13.78 -16.98 8.04
CA MET A 217 -14.10 -15.80 8.85
C MET A 217 -13.71 -15.93 10.34
N PRO A 218 -14.03 -17.02 11.07
CA PRO A 218 -13.61 -17.15 12.46
C PRO A 218 -12.10 -17.19 12.62
N GLN A 219 -11.39 -17.87 11.71
CA GLN A 219 -9.93 -17.93 11.71
C GLN A 219 -9.32 -16.58 11.38
N PHE A 220 -9.87 -15.83 10.40
CA PHE A 220 -9.45 -14.47 10.08
C PHE A 220 -9.59 -13.54 11.29
N PHE A 221 -10.75 -13.58 11.96
CA PHE A 221 -11.02 -12.79 13.16
C PHE A 221 -10.02 -13.10 14.28
N THR A 222 -9.84 -14.36 14.64
CA THR A 222 -8.93 -14.78 15.72
C THR A 222 -7.48 -14.50 15.38
N THR A 223 -7.03 -14.79 14.14
CA THR A 223 -5.69 -14.50 13.67
C THR A 223 -5.39 -12.99 13.73
N GLY A 224 -6.33 -12.15 13.27
CA GLY A 224 -6.18 -10.71 13.30
C GLY A 224 -6.06 -10.15 14.70
N LEU A 225 -6.91 -10.60 15.63
CA LEU A 225 -6.87 -10.16 17.04
C LEU A 225 -5.58 -10.61 17.74
N THR A 226 -5.18 -11.88 17.58
CA THR A 226 -3.97 -12.40 18.24
C THR A 226 -2.72 -11.72 17.68
N PHE A 227 -2.59 -11.66 16.37
CA PHE A 227 -1.46 -10.97 15.73
C PHE A 227 -1.36 -9.52 16.16
N THR A 228 -2.49 -8.79 16.19
CA THR A 228 -2.52 -7.39 16.61
C THR A 228 -2.12 -7.20 18.06
N ALA A 229 -2.66 -8.02 18.97
CA ALA A 229 -2.30 -7.94 20.38
C ALA A 229 -0.80 -8.24 20.60
N ASP A 230 -0.27 -9.26 19.93
CA ASP A 230 1.15 -9.62 19.99
C ASP A 230 2.04 -8.49 19.44
N ARG A 231 1.66 -7.88 18.32
CA ARG A 231 2.40 -6.75 17.73
C ARG A 231 2.41 -5.53 18.63
N ILE A 232 1.27 -5.20 19.26
CA ILE A 232 1.16 -4.05 20.17
C ILE A 232 2.00 -4.30 21.42
N VAL A 233 1.91 -5.48 22.04
CA VAL A 233 2.64 -5.83 23.26
C VAL A 233 4.13 -6.08 22.98
N GLY A 234 4.49 -6.47 21.75
CA GLY A 234 5.86 -6.78 21.34
C GLY A 234 6.33 -8.17 21.76
N VAL A 235 5.41 -9.06 22.20
CA VAL A 235 5.72 -10.43 22.60
C VAL A 235 4.69 -11.39 22.01
N SER A 236 5.18 -12.34 21.23
CA SER A 236 4.33 -13.33 20.57
C SER A 236 3.64 -14.27 21.57
N SER A 237 2.42 -14.67 21.21
CA SER A 237 1.60 -15.66 21.93
C SER A 237 1.04 -15.23 23.28
N ILE A 238 1.41 -14.08 23.84
CA ILE A 238 0.88 -13.60 25.12
C ILE A 238 0.11 -12.27 25.02
N GLY A 239 0.14 -11.62 23.86
CA GLY A 239 -0.48 -10.31 23.65
C GLY A 239 -1.96 -10.30 24.04
N VAL A 240 -2.73 -11.32 23.62
CA VAL A 240 -4.15 -11.44 23.97
C VAL A 240 -4.36 -11.57 25.49
N LEU A 241 -3.50 -12.33 26.18
CA LEU A 241 -3.59 -12.48 27.64
C LEU A 241 -3.31 -11.15 28.36
N VAL A 242 -2.32 -10.38 27.88
CA VAL A 242 -1.99 -9.06 28.42
C VAL A 242 -3.16 -8.09 28.21
N VAL A 243 -3.75 -8.06 27.01
CA VAL A 243 -4.90 -7.21 26.67
C VAL A 243 -6.13 -7.61 27.48
N ALA A 244 -6.45 -8.91 27.57
CA ALA A 244 -7.57 -9.41 28.37
C ALA A 244 -7.36 -9.14 29.87
N GLY A 245 -6.13 -9.35 30.39
CA GLY A 245 -5.77 -9.03 31.78
C GLY A 245 -5.92 -7.54 32.08
N ALA A 246 -5.53 -6.67 31.17
CA ALA A 246 -5.76 -5.22 31.29
C ALA A 246 -7.25 -4.88 31.36
N PHE A 247 -8.08 -5.53 30.53
CA PHE A 247 -9.54 -5.36 30.58
C PHE A 247 -10.10 -5.75 31.95
N VAL A 248 -9.80 -6.96 32.42
CA VAL A 248 -10.25 -7.44 33.72
C VAL A 248 -9.80 -6.49 34.84
N LEU A 249 -8.55 -6.06 34.82
CA LEU A 249 -8.01 -5.13 35.83
C LEU A 249 -8.73 -3.78 35.82
N LEU A 250 -8.97 -3.20 34.65
CA LEU A 250 -9.66 -1.91 34.52
C LEU A 250 -11.14 -2.00 34.90
N ARG A 251 -11.77 -3.15 34.63
CA ARG A 251 -13.20 -3.38 34.86
C ARG A 251 -13.52 -3.76 36.30
N SER A 252 -12.60 -4.48 36.98
CA SER A 252 -12.79 -4.94 38.36
C SER A 252 -12.68 -3.83 39.41
N ARG A 253 -12.09 -2.69 39.06
CA ARG A 253 -11.95 -1.60 40.02
C ARG A 253 -13.15 -0.67 40.05
N PRO A 254 -13.64 -0.31 41.24
CA PRO A 254 -14.63 0.74 41.36
C PRO A 254 -14.03 2.06 40.82
N SER A 255 -14.80 2.76 40.02
CA SER A 255 -14.45 4.11 39.56
C SER A 255 -15.52 5.08 40.06
N SER A 256 -15.08 6.11 40.73
CA SER A 256 -15.93 7.25 41.08
C SER A 256 -16.15 8.20 39.89
N GLU A 257 -15.37 8.05 38.81
CA GLU A 257 -15.45 8.92 37.64
C GLU A 257 -16.55 8.46 36.69
N PRO A 258 -17.55 9.33 36.42
CA PRO A 258 -18.56 9.06 35.41
C PRO A 258 -17.92 8.84 34.02
N GLY A 259 -18.36 7.80 33.31
CA GLY A 259 -17.91 7.53 31.95
C GLY A 259 -16.62 6.74 31.84
N ARG A 260 -15.81 6.53 32.88
CA ARG A 260 -14.56 5.75 32.81
C ARG A 260 -14.82 4.30 32.40
N ARG A 261 -15.84 3.65 32.94
CA ARG A 261 -16.22 2.28 32.56
C ARG A 261 -16.65 2.21 31.09
N ASP A 262 -17.39 3.22 30.66
CA ASP A 262 -17.86 3.33 29.28
C ASP A 262 -16.69 3.48 28.29
N LEU A 263 -15.68 4.27 28.64
CA LEU A 263 -14.45 4.38 27.85
C LEU A 263 -13.66 3.08 27.80
N VAL A 264 -13.55 2.36 28.92
CA VAL A 264 -12.92 1.03 28.95
C VAL A 264 -13.65 0.08 28.01
N ASP A 265 -14.99 0.07 28.05
CA ASP A 265 -15.78 -0.77 27.16
C ASP A 265 -15.55 -0.39 25.68
N VAL A 266 -15.49 0.90 25.32
CA VAL A 266 -15.15 1.35 23.95
C VAL A 266 -13.77 0.86 23.53
N PHE A 267 -12.75 0.96 24.40
CA PHE A 267 -11.39 0.53 24.08
C PHE A 267 -11.30 -0.93 23.68
N PHE A 268 -12.11 -1.79 24.27
CA PHE A 268 -12.11 -3.23 23.97
C PHE A 268 -13.13 -3.65 22.93
N LEU A 269 -14.23 -2.92 22.76
CA LEU A 269 -15.20 -3.19 21.72
C LEU A 269 -14.66 -2.83 20.32
N VAL A 270 -13.90 -1.74 20.21
CA VAL A 270 -13.39 -1.26 18.91
C VAL A 270 -12.56 -2.32 18.19
N PRO A 271 -11.53 -2.94 18.79
CA PRO A 271 -10.77 -4.01 18.11
C PRO A 271 -11.65 -5.20 17.70
N LEU A 272 -12.58 -5.62 18.57
CA LEU A 272 -13.49 -6.72 18.27
C LEU A 272 -14.37 -6.40 17.06
N ILE A 273 -14.97 -5.22 17.03
CA ILE A 273 -15.81 -4.78 15.91
C ILE A 273 -14.96 -4.61 14.63
N THR A 274 -13.74 -4.05 14.76
CA THR A 274 -12.82 -3.88 13.62
C THR A 274 -12.53 -5.23 12.95
N PHE A 275 -12.15 -6.25 13.72
CA PHE A 275 -11.83 -7.55 13.16
C PHE A 275 -13.05 -8.35 12.73
N ALA A 276 -14.22 -8.15 13.37
CA ALA A 276 -15.47 -8.74 12.89
C ALA A 276 -15.85 -8.19 11.50
N LEU A 277 -15.77 -6.87 11.31
CA LEU A 277 -16.01 -6.24 10.02
C LEU A 277 -14.95 -6.62 8.98
N ALA A 278 -13.67 -6.67 9.36
CA ALA A 278 -12.60 -7.11 8.47
C ALA A 278 -12.76 -8.58 8.07
N ALA A 279 -13.13 -9.48 8.99
CA ALA A 279 -13.43 -10.88 8.69
C ALA A 279 -14.58 -11.01 7.69
N TYR A 280 -15.64 -10.22 7.88
CA TYR A 280 -16.78 -10.20 6.97
C TYR A 280 -16.40 -9.72 5.57
N SER A 281 -15.61 -8.63 5.46
CA SER A 281 -15.34 -7.97 4.19
C SER A 281 -14.04 -8.40 3.50
N ARG A 282 -13.09 -9.06 4.20
CA ARG A 282 -11.72 -9.32 3.71
C ARG A 282 -11.24 -10.77 3.87
N SER A 283 -12.07 -11.69 4.38
CA SER A 283 -11.66 -13.09 4.55
C SER A 283 -11.21 -13.79 3.25
N TYR A 284 -11.66 -13.29 2.09
CA TYR A 284 -11.21 -13.74 0.78
C TYR A 284 -9.71 -13.50 0.52
N LEU A 285 -9.06 -12.57 1.23
CA LEU A 285 -7.61 -12.34 1.15
C LEU A 285 -6.79 -13.40 1.91
N GLY A 286 -7.45 -14.36 2.55
CA GLY A 286 -6.80 -15.38 3.36
C GLY A 286 -6.26 -14.83 4.69
N LEU A 287 -5.60 -15.69 5.47
CA LEU A 287 -5.14 -15.36 6.83
C LEU A 287 -4.02 -14.31 6.84
N GLU A 288 -3.24 -14.19 5.76
CA GLU A 288 -2.24 -13.13 5.63
C GLU A 288 -2.90 -11.75 5.56
N GLY A 289 -4.08 -11.65 4.93
CA GLY A 289 -4.88 -10.42 4.95
C GLY A 289 -5.27 -9.97 6.35
N ALA A 290 -5.50 -10.92 7.30
CA ALA A 290 -5.80 -10.61 8.70
C ALA A 290 -4.61 -9.96 9.45
N ARG A 291 -3.37 -10.20 8.98
CA ARG A 291 -2.13 -9.67 9.56
C ARG A 291 -1.72 -8.30 9.01
N ALA A 292 -2.53 -7.69 8.15
CA ALA A 292 -2.20 -6.41 7.55
C ALA A 292 -1.96 -5.32 8.62
N SER A 293 -0.83 -4.66 8.50
CA SER A 293 -0.32 -3.63 9.44
C SER A 293 -1.34 -2.50 9.70
N ARG A 294 -2.16 -2.15 8.69
CA ARG A 294 -3.21 -1.13 8.82
C ARG A 294 -4.29 -1.45 9.84
N TYR A 295 -4.63 -2.73 10.08
CA TYR A 295 -5.58 -3.12 11.13
C TYR A 295 -4.97 -3.02 12.51
N VAL A 296 -3.66 -3.31 12.64
CA VAL A 296 -2.92 -3.14 13.89
C VAL A 296 -3.01 -1.70 14.38
N TYR A 297 -2.80 -0.73 13.48
CA TYR A 297 -2.89 0.70 13.83
C TYR A 297 -4.29 1.09 14.34
N ALA A 298 -5.35 0.65 13.65
CA ALA A 298 -6.72 0.96 14.04
C ALA A 298 -7.06 0.45 15.45
N ALA A 299 -6.64 -0.76 15.78
CA ALA A 299 -6.82 -1.35 17.11
C ALA A 299 -5.90 -0.70 18.16
N ALA A 300 -4.65 -0.40 17.81
CA ALA A 300 -3.67 0.21 18.71
C ALA A 300 -4.14 1.56 19.26
N ALA A 301 -4.83 2.35 18.44
CA ALA A 301 -5.36 3.66 18.86
C ALA A 301 -6.30 3.58 20.08
N THR A 302 -6.90 2.41 20.35
CA THR A 302 -7.76 2.16 21.50
C THR A 302 -7.14 1.22 22.54
N ILE A 303 -6.39 0.21 22.12
CA ILE A 303 -5.73 -0.74 23.03
C ILE A 303 -4.62 -0.06 23.85
N ILE A 304 -3.80 0.80 23.25
CA ILE A 304 -2.68 1.46 23.95
C ILE A 304 -3.14 2.33 25.11
N PRO A 305 -4.19 3.19 24.99
CA PRO A 305 -4.74 3.89 26.15
C PRO A 305 -5.15 2.96 27.27
N ALA A 306 -5.81 1.84 26.96
CA ALA A 306 -6.23 0.85 27.95
C ALA A 306 -5.02 0.18 28.63
N LEU A 307 -4.04 -0.28 27.86
CA LEU A 307 -2.81 -0.89 28.40
C LEU A 307 -2.04 0.11 29.28
N THR A 308 -1.96 1.37 28.86
CA THR A 308 -1.29 2.44 29.62
C THR A 308 -1.96 2.66 30.97
N LEU A 309 -3.30 2.72 31.02
CA LEU A 309 -4.05 2.85 32.26
C LEU A 309 -3.90 1.63 33.16
N ALA A 310 -3.96 0.43 32.60
CA ALA A 310 -3.77 -0.81 33.35
C ALA A 310 -2.34 -0.91 33.93
N ALA A 311 -1.35 -0.56 33.12
CA ALA A 311 0.06 -0.53 33.52
C ALA A 311 0.29 0.47 34.66
N HIS A 312 -0.25 1.68 34.54
CA HIS A 312 -0.20 2.69 35.60
C HIS A 312 -0.84 2.18 36.91
N GLN A 313 -2.03 1.60 36.83
CA GLN A 313 -2.71 1.06 38.02
C GLN A 313 -1.92 -0.07 38.68
N LEU A 314 -1.34 -0.99 37.87
CA LEU A 314 -0.55 -2.09 38.41
C LEU A 314 0.74 -1.58 39.04
N TYR A 315 1.40 -0.62 38.40
CA TYR A 315 2.61 0.04 38.91
C TYR A 315 2.42 0.69 40.27
N GLU A 316 1.30 1.42 40.47
CA GLU A 316 1.01 2.09 41.72
C GLU A 316 0.52 1.13 42.82
N SER A 317 -0.28 0.12 42.48
CA SER A 317 -0.93 -0.74 43.46
C SER A 317 -0.09 -1.90 43.94
N ARG A 318 0.93 -2.33 43.14
CA ARG A 318 1.72 -3.53 43.44
C ARG A 318 3.22 -3.29 43.20
N ARG A 319 3.94 -2.92 44.28
CA ARG A 319 5.40 -2.69 44.22
C ARG A 319 6.20 -3.81 43.49
N PRO A 320 5.94 -5.12 43.74
CA PRO A 320 6.68 -6.19 43.07
C PRO A 320 6.37 -6.29 41.55
N ALA A 321 5.30 -5.69 41.06
CA ALA A 321 4.97 -5.68 39.63
C ALA A 321 5.71 -4.58 38.84
N ARG A 322 6.29 -3.58 39.50
CA ARG A 322 6.95 -2.42 38.86
C ARG A 322 8.04 -2.81 37.84
N PRO A 323 8.99 -3.72 38.17
CA PRO A 323 10.00 -4.14 37.20
C PRO A 323 9.40 -4.79 35.96
N LEU A 324 8.40 -5.65 36.15
CA LEU A 324 7.73 -6.33 35.04
C LEU A 324 6.99 -5.33 34.14
N VAL A 325 6.25 -4.38 34.72
CA VAL A 325 5.54 -3.33 33.97
C VAL A 325 6.54 -2.45 33.20
N GLY A 326 7.65 -2.08 33.84
CA GLY A 326 8.73 -1.32 33.18
C GLY A 326 9.34 -2.09 32.02
N LEU A 327 9.66 -3.37 32.23
CA LEU A 327 10.21 -4.25 31.18
C LEU A 327 9.25 -4.39 30.00
N LEU A 328 7.98 -4.67 30.24
CA LEU A 328 6.97 -4.79 29.18
C LEU A 328 6.81 -3.48 28.39
N ALA A 329 6.85 -2.33 29.08
CA ALA A 329 6.82 -1.04 28.39
C ALA A 329 8.04 -0.83 27.47
N VAL A 330 9.24 -1.17 27.94
CA VAL A 330 10.48 -1.09 27.13
C VAL A 330 10.42 -2.04 25.95
N VAL A 331 9.97 -3.29 26.13
CA VAL A 331 9.82 -4.28 25.07
C VAL A 331 8.82 -3.79 24.02
N ALA A 332 7.65 -3.30 24.44
CA ALA A 332 6.61 -2.81 23.52
C ALA A 332 7.07 -1.58 22.72
N LEU A 333 7.75 -0.64 23.37
CA LEU A 333 8.32 0.53 22.69
C LEU A 333 9.43 0.13 21.72
N GLY A 334 10.32 -0.78 22.12
CA GLY A 334 11.39 -1.33 21.28
C GLY A 334 10.83 -2.05 20.05
N ALA A 335 9.85 -2.95 20.26
CA ALA A 335 9.18 -3.66 19.17
C ALA A 335 8.45 -2.72 18.19
N SER A 336 7.82 -1.65 18.69
CA SER A 336 7.19 -0.65 17.85
C SER A 336 8.21 0.12 17.01
N ALA A 337 9.33 0.54 17.62
CA ALA A 337 10.38 1.26 16.92
C ALA A 337 11.08 0.39 15.86
N THR A 338 11.41 -0.87 16.18
CA THR A 338 12.01 -1.82 15.21
C THR A 338 11.05 -2.09 14.06
N SER A 339 9.77 -2.36 14.33
CA SER A 339 8.76 -2.55 13.31
C SER A 339 8.66 -1.35 12.35
N TYR A 340 8.77 -0.12 12.86
CA TYR A 340 8.79 1.08 12.02
C TYR A 340 10.06 1.14 11.14
N VAL A 341 11.22 0.82 11.71
CA VAL A 341 12.50 0.85 10.98
C VAL A 341 12.51 -0.19 9.86
N ASP A 342 12.07 -1.42 10.16
CA ASP A 342 12.02 -2.52 9.20
C ASP A 342 11.03 -2.22 8.06
N PHE A 343 9.84 -1.75 8.42
CA PHE A 343 8.83 -1.38 7.42
C PHE A 343 9.34 -0.23 6.53
N ARG A 344 9.98 0.78 7.13
CA ARG A 344 10.58 1.88 6.38
C ARG A 344 11.67 1.40 5.41
N ALA A 345 12.51 0.45 5.83
CA ALA A 345 13.56 -0.11 4.97
C ALA A 345 12.96 -0.80 3.75
N GLY A 346 12.01 -1.72 3.94
CA GLY A 346 11.30 -2.39 2.86
C GLY A 346 10.52 -1.43 1.95
N TRP A 347 9.92 -0.38 2.53
CA TRP A 347 9.20 0.64 1.74
C TRP A 347 10.12 1.49 0.86
N ARG A 348 11.33 1.78 1.36
CA ARG A 348 12.37 2.49 0.56
C ARG A 348 12.88 1.64 -0.59
N GLU A 349 13.16 0.38 -0.34
CA GLU A 349 13.57 -0.58 -1.37
C GLU A 349 12.50 -0.69 -2.45
N TYR A 350 11.25 -0.92 -2.04
CA TYR A 350 10.11 -0.97 -2.94
C TYR A 350 9.96 0.32 -3.78
N SER A 351 10.04 1.50 -3.16
CA SER A 351 9.96 2.79 -3.87
C SER A 351 11.15 3.01 -4.79
N GLY A 352 12.34 2.52 -4.40
CA GLY A 352 13.55 2.55 -5.21
C GLY A 352 13.45 1.71 -6.48
N ASP A 353 12.68 0.62 -6.46
CA ASP A 353 12.44 -0.23 -7.63
C ASP A 353 11.29 0.26 -8.50
N THR A 354 10.20 0.74 -7.89
CA THR A 354 8.96 1.06 -8.62
C THR A 354 8.98 2.45 -9.23
N ARG A 355 9.58 3.42 -8.56
CA ARG A 355 9.66 4.80 -9.06
C ARG A 355 10.38 4.89 -10.42
N PRO A 356 11.61 4.35 -10.59
CA PRO A 356 12.26 4.36 -11.90
C PRO A 356 11.46 3.62 -12.96
N ALA A 357 10.81 2.51 -12.61
CA ALA A 357 9.96 1.79 -13.55
C ALA A 357 8.84 2.66 -14.11
N LEU A 358 8.17 3.45 -13.28
CA LEU A 358 7.11 4.36 -13.72
C LEU A 358 7.64 5.60 -14.45
N GLU A 359 8.76 6.20 -13.99
CA GLU A 359 9.37 7.38 -14.62
C GLU A 359 9.95 7.09 -16.01
N LEU A 360 10.47 5.88 -16.22
CA LEU A 360 11.12 5.49 -17.47
C LEU A 360 10.17 4.81 -18.47
N THR A 361 9.05 4.22 -18.03
CA THR A 361 8.07 3.56 -18.90
C THR A 361 7.56 4.46 -20.05
N PRO A 362 7.22 5.73 -19.84
CA PRO A 362 6.83 6.61 -20.96
C PRO A 362 7.92 6.82 -22.01
N ARG A 363 9.20 6.74 -21.63
CA ARG A 363 10.34 6.85 -22.57
C ARG A 363 10.50 5.65 -23.50
N LEU A 364 9.89 4.53 -23.14
CA LEU A 364 9.83 3.29 -23.95
C LEU A 364 8.55 3.23 -24.81
N ALA A 365 7.90 4.37 -25.03
CA ALA A 365 6.65 4.47 -25.77
C ALA A 365 6.75 3.98 -27.21
N SER A 366 7.96 4.01 -27.79
CA SER A 366 8.21 3.54 -29.13
C SER A 366 8.63 2.07 -29.21
N ALA A 367 8.70 1.36 -28.08
CA ALA A 367 9.08 -0.05 -28.05
C ALA A 367 8.22 -0.88 -29.02
N PRO A 368 8.82 -1.70 -29.87
CA PRO A 368 8.09 -2.56 -30.79
C PRO A 368 7.15 -3.48 -30.03
N LEU A 369 5.94 -3.65 -30.53
CA LEU A 369 4.88 -4.47 -29.92
C LEU A 369 4.39 -3.97 -28.55
N ALA A 370 4.81 -2.80 -28.09
CA ALA A 370 4.36 -2.25 -26.82
C ALA A 370 2.83 -2.06 -26.83
N ASP A 371 2.19 -2.52 -25.76
CA ASP A 371 0.77 -2.31 -25.55
C ASP A 371 0.56 -0.92 -24.92
N PRO A 372 -0.30 -0.04 -25.49
CA PRO A 372 -0.65 1.25 -24.88
C PRO A 372 -1.23 1.10 -23.48
N GLU A 373 -1.97 0.01 -23.23
CA GLU A 373 -2.55 -0.34 -21.93
C GLU A 373 -1.54 -1.00 -20.97
N TYR A 374 -0.27 -1.16 -21.42
CA TYR A 374 0.75 -1.76 -20.58
C TYR A 374 0.89 -0.95 -19.28
N SER A 375 0.43 -1.53 -18.18
CA SER A 375 0.81 -1.08 -16.85
C SER A 375 2.21 -1.60 -16.57
N SER A 376 3.09 -0.80 -15.96
CA SER A 376 4.34 -1.37 -15.43
C SER A 376 3.95 -2.67 -14.72
N LYS A 377 4.51 -3.82 -15.11
CA LYS A 377 4.11 -5.18 -14.66
C LYS A 377 4.12 -5.37 -13.13
N HIS A 378 4.07 -4.28 -12.39
CA HIS A 378 4.02 -4.32 -10.93
C HIS A 378 2.56 -4.43 -10.49
N PRO A 379 2.15 -5.54 -9.82
CA PRO A 379 0.77 -5.75 -9.41
C PRO A 379 0.21 -4.66 -8.48
N ALA A 380 1.09 -3.86 -7.86
CA ALA A 380 0.72 -2.74 -7.00
C ALA A 380 0.34 -1.44 -7.74
N HIS A 381 0.45 -1.40 -9.08
CA HIS A 381 0.16 -0.19 -9.87
C HIS A 381 -0.70 -0.47 -11.11
N PRO A 382 -1.79 -1.24 -11.00
CA PRO A 382 -2.59 -1.63 -12.16
C PRO A 382 -3.18 -0.42 -12.91
N ASN A 383 -3.35 0.71 -12.22
CA ASN A 383 -3.94 1.92 -12.78
C ASN A 383 -2.93 2.86 -13.45
N ALA A 384 -1.62 2.68 -13.19
CA ALA A 384 -0.55 3.49 -13.76
C ALA A 384 -0.11 2.91 -15.12
N THR A 385 -1.01 2.93 -16.11
CA THR A 385 -0.69 2.50 -17.47
C THR A 385 0.22 3.50 -18.16
N ARG A 386 0.99 3.05 -19.16
CA ARG A 386 1.87 3.92 -19.96
C ARG A 386 1.11 5.15 -20.49
N GLN A 387 -0.04 4.94 -21.12
CA GLN A 387 -0.84 6.01 -21.70
C GLN A 387 -1.26 7.07 -20.66
N ARG A 388 -1.60 6.64 -19.43
CA ARG A 388 -1.96 7.55 -18.35
C ARG A 388 -0.77 8.32 -17.81
N LEU A 389 0.41 7.67 -17.73
CA LEU A 389 1.64 8.33 -17.32
C LEU A 389 2.10 9.37 -18.37
N GLU A 390 2.03 9.05 -19.66
CA GLU A 390 2.26 9.99 -20.76
C GLU A 390 1.35 11.22 -20.65
N ARG A 391 0.06 11.02 -20.41
CA ARG A 391 -0.90 12.12 -20.22
C ARG A 391 -0.56 13.03 -19.03
N LEU A 392 -0.02 12.47 -17.93
CA LEU A 392 0.44 13.29 -16.79
C LEU A 392 1.59 14.22 -17.21
N ILE A 393 2.51 13.73 -18.06
CA ILE A 393 3.62 14.52 -18.59
C ILE A 393 3.11 15.58 -19.56
N GLU A 394 2.26 15.21 -20.50
CA GLU A 394 1.66 16.12 -21.49
C GLU A 394 0.84 17.25 -20.86
N THR A 395 0.21 16.99 -19.72
CA THR A 395 -0.61 17.98 -18.99
C THR A 395 0.17 18.75 -17.93
N ASP A 396 1.48 18.65 -17.90
CA ASP A 396 2.37 19.31 -16.93
C ASP A 396 2.01 18.99 -15.45
N ARG A 397 1.54 17.76 -15.23
CA ARG A 397 1.22 17.23 -13.89
C ARG A 397 2.32 16.33 -13.35
N TRP A 398 3.28 16.02 -14.18
CA TRP A 398 4.44 15.23 -13.84
C TRP A 398 5.64 15.62 -14.71
N ASN A 399 6.74 15.99 -14.07
CA ASN A 399 7.99 16.30 -14.74
C ASN A 399 9.11 15.38 -14.22
N PRO A 400 9.25 14.17 -14.78
CA PRO A 400 10.26 13.21 -14.35
C PRO A 400 11.66 13.70 -14.74
N THR A 401 12.31 14.45 -13.86
CA THR A 401 13.66 15.02 -14.06
C THR A 401 14.77 14.16 -13.49
N THR A 402 14.44 13.06 -12.81
CA THR A 402 15.44 12.19 -12.20
C THR A 402 16.33 11.53 -13.27
N ILE A 403 17.64 11.71 -13.12
CA ILE A 403 18.63 10.99 -13.92
C ILE A 403 18.93 9.67 -13.22
N TRP A 404 18.55 8.57 -13.85
CA TRP A 404 18.80 7.22 -13.36
C TRP A 404 20.11 6.68 -13.92
N SER A 405 20.84 5.89 -13.11
CA SER A 405 22.05 5.20 -13.56
C SER A 405 21.76 4.18 -14.66
N ASP A 406 22.75 3.85 -15.46
CA ASP A 406 22.58 2.97 -16.61
C ASP A 406 22.09 1.57 -16.23
N ASP A 407 22.54 1.04 -15.09
CA ASP A 407 22.05 -0.24 -14.57
C ASP A 407 20.55 -0.21 -14.20
N VAL A 408 20.04 0.91 -13.66
CA VAL A 408 18.61 1.11 -13.39
C VAL A 408 17.84 1.20 -14.70
N GLN A 409 18.32 1.99 -15.66
CA GLN A 409 17.69 2.15 -16.97
C GLN A 409 17.67 0.80 -17.72
N ALA A 410 18.73 0.01 -17.64
CA ALA A 410 18.83 -1.33 -18.23
C ALA A 410 17.80 -2.29 -17.59
N ARG A 411 17.69 -2.33 -16.27
CA ARG A 411 16.66 -3.17 -15.58
C ARG A 411 15.25 -2.80 -15.99
N VAL A 412 14.93 -1.51 -16.09
CA VAL A 412 13.60 -1.06 -16.52
C VAL A 412 13.37 -1.45 -17.99
N SER A 413 14.36 -1.28 -18.86
CA SER A 413 14.28 -1.69 -20.26
C SER A 413 13.96 -3.18 -20.42
N LEU A 414 14.59 -4.06 -19.64
CA LEU A 414 14.29 -5.48 -19.66
C LEU A 414 12.85 -5.81 -19.20
N ARG A 415 12.32 -5.04 -18.24
CA ARG A 415 10.96 -5.26 -17.71
C ARG A 415 9.87 -4.67 -18.58
N ALA A 416 10.07 -3.47 -19.09
CA ALA A 416 9.05 -2.70 -19.80
C ALA A 416 9.29 -2.61 -21.32
N GLY A 417 10.54 -2.68 -21.75
CA GLY A 417 10.92 -2.61 -23.16
C GLY A 417 10.89 -3.95 -23.91
N VAL A 418 10.75 -5.09 -23.18
CA VAL A 418 10.67 -6.43 -23.77
C VAL A 418 9.23 -6.91 -23.75
N THR A 419 8.70 -7.24 -24.93
CA THR A 419 7.32 -7.71 -25.13
C THR A 419 7.32 -9.00 -25.94
N GLN A 420 6.31 -9.86 -25.71
CA GLN A 420 6.18 -11.14 -26.41
C GLN A 420 4.81 -11.28 -27.06
N ARG A 421 4.76 -11.96 -28.21
CA ARG A 421 3.50 -12.36 -28.89
C ARG A 421 3.63 -13.77 -29.49
N GLU A 422 2.53 -14.52 -29.52
CA GLU A 422 2.46 -15.83 -30.15
C GLU A 422 2.54 -15.72 -31.68
N THR A 423 1.87 -14.71 -32.23
CA THR A 423 1.82 -14.47 -33.70
C THR A 423 2.03 -13.00 -33.98
N LEU A 424 2.66 -12.67 -35.07
CA LEU A 424 2.86 -11.31 -35.55
C LEU A 424 2.63 -11.24 -37.05
N ASP A 425 1.94 -10.16 -37.47
CA ASP A 425 1.80 -9.88 -38.91
C ASP A 425 3.17 -9.57 -39.52
N ALA A 426 3.49 -10.23 -40.65
CA ALA A 426 4.74 -10.06 -41.34
C ALA A 426 5.01 -8.61 -41.80
N ALA A 427 3.95 -7.79 -42.00
CA ALA A 427 4.10 -6.37 -42.31
C ALA A 427 4.60 -5.59 -41.10
N ILE A 428 4.11 -5.91 -39.90
CA ILE A 428 4.59 -5.32 -38.64
C ILE A 428 6.03 -5.74 -38.39
N ALA A 429 6.36 -7.02 -38.53
CA ALA A 429 7.73 -7.52 -38.36
C ALA A 429 8.73 -6.80 -39.28
N ARG A 430 8.36 -6.57 -40.54
CA ARG A 430 9.20 -5.83 -41.51
C ARG A 430 9.36 -4.35 -41.19
N SER A 431 8.47 -3.77 -40.39
CA SER A 431 8.58 -2.37 -39.97
C SER A 431 9.65 -2.15 -38.88
N TYR A 432 10.11 -3.22 -38.24
CA TYR A 432 11.12 -3.18 -37.19
C TYR A 432 12.27 -4.19 -37.49
N PRO A 433 13.03 -4.01 -38.57
CA PRO A 433 14.13 -4.91 -38.88
C PRO A 433 15.21 -4.81 -37.80
N THR A 434 15.73 -5.97 -37.40
CA THR A 434 16.79 -6.02 -36.39
C THR A 434 18.14 -6.16 -37.07
N GLY A 435 19.02 -5.19 -36.90
CA GLY A 435 20.43 -5.30 -37.25
C GLY A 435 21.14 -6.13 -36.17
N ALA A 436 21.55 -7.34 -36.48
CA ALA A 436 22.21 -8.21 -35.52
C ALA A 436 23.69 -8.41 -35.84
N THR A 437 24.52 -8.37 -34.80
CA THR A 437 25.97 -8.67 -34.89
C THR A 437 26.29 -9.87 -34.02
N LEU A 438 26.89 -10.90 -34.65
CA LEU A 438 27.30 -12.09 -33.94
C LEU A 438 28.51 -11.75 -33.04
N ARG A 439 28.40 -12.02 -31.74
CA ARG A 439 29.48 -11.84 -30.76
C ARG A 439 30.30 -13.11 -30.60
N THR A 440 29.63 -14.27 -30.47
CA THR A 440 30.25 -15.58 -30.31
C THR A 440 29.47 -16.64 -31.11
N GLY A 441 30.17 -17.60 -31.73
CA GLY A 441 29.57 -18.65 -32.53
C GLY A 441 29.66 -18.38 -34.03
N THR A 442 28.93 -19.17 -34.82
CA THR A 442 28.80 -19.05 -36.29
C THR A 442 27.33 -18.88 -36.66
N ALA A 443 27.05 -18.16 -37.74
CA ALA A 443 25.69 -17.96 -38.23
C ALA A 443 25.57 -18.52 -39.64
N GLU A 444 24.58 -19.38 -39.90
CA GLU A 444 24.26 -19.98 -41.17
C GLU A 444 22.87 -19.53 -41.65
N PRO A 445 22.71 -18.99 -42.86
CA PRO A 445 21.40 -18.64 -43.37
C PRO A 445 20.55 -19.90 -43.57
N LEU A 446 19.26 -19.79 -43.22
CA LEU A 446 18.26 -20.80 -43.51
C LEU A 446 17.52 -20.41 -44.81
N ASP A 447 17.04 -21.38 -45.57
CA ASP A 447 16.32 -21.16 -46.85
C ASP A 447 15.00 -20.38 -46.71
N THR A 448 14.57 -20.14 -45.51
CA THR A 448 13.39 -19.36 -45.17
C THR A 448 13.77 -17.88 -44.91
N GLY A 449 13.74 -17.06 -45.93
CA GLY A 449 14.18 -15.66 -45.98
C GLY A 449 14.17 -14.87 -44.66
N GLY A 450 15.37 -14.46 -44.26
CA GLY A 450 15.56 -13.65 -43.02
C GLY A 450 15.74 -14.42 -41.72
N CYS A 451 15.82 -15.76 -41.78
CA CYS A 451 16.16 -16.62 -40.65
C CYS A 451 17.60 -17.09 -40.69
N TRP A 452 18.21 -17.20 -39.55
CA TRP A 452 19.59 -17.63 -39.37
C TRP A 452 19.70 -18.65 -38.26
N ARG A 453 20.46 -19.73 -38.51
CA ARG A 453 20.86 -20.66 -37.47
C ARG A 453 22.17 -20.18 -36.86
N VAL A 454 22.16 -19.90 -35.58
CA VAL A 454 23.35 -19.51 -34.82
C VAL A 454 23.81 -20.69 -33.99
N VAL A 455 25.08 -21.04 -34.12
CA VAL A 455 25.69 -22.18 -33.44
C VAL A 455 26.83 -21.69 -32.57
N ALA A 456 26.90 -22.16 -31.32
CA ALA A 456 28.01 -21.86 -30.40
C ALA A 456 29.34 -22.40 -30.95
N GLY A 457 30.44 -21.70 -30.71
CA GLY A 457 31.77 -22.09 -31.20
C GLY A 457 32.31 -23.36 -30.52
N TRP A 458 31.93 -23.60 -29.28
CA TRP A 458 32.34 -24.76 -28.47
C TRP A 458 31.14 -25.35 -27.74
N PRO A 459 31.12 -26.64 -27.37
CA PRO A 459 29.98 -27.29 -26.74
C PRO A 459 29.54 -26.65 -25.42
N ASP A 460 30.44 -26.01 -24.67
CA ASP A 460 30.19 -25.37 -23.40
C ASP A 460 29.97 -23.84 -23.48
N GLU A 461 30.05 -23.28 -24.69
CA GLU A 461 29.81 -21.84 -24.92
C GLU A 461 28.38 -21.60 -25.39
N SER A 462 27.78 -20.53 -24.89
CA SER A 462 26.51 -20.02 -25.40
C SER A 462 26.74 -19.16 -26.64
N ALA A 463 25.89 -19.31 -27.66
CA ALA A 463 25.87 -18.36 -28.77
C ALA A 463 25.37 -16.99 -28.28
N ARG A 464 26.03 -15.90 -28.68
CA ARG A 464 25.71 -14.53 -28.32
C ARG A 464 25.51 -13.66 -29.53
N ILE A 465 24.38 -12.98 -29.59
CA ILE A 465 23.98 -12.11 -30.69
C ILE A 465 23.66 -10.74 -30.12
N ASP A 466 24.38 -9.73 -30.56
CA ASP A 466 24.04 -8.33 -30.26
C ASP A 466 22.94 -7.89 -31.23
N LEU A 467 21.78 -7.57 -30.68
CA LEU A 467 20.56 -7.18 -31.40
C LEU A 467 20.41 -5.66 -31.57
N GLY A 468 21.33 -4.88 -31.03
CA GLY A 468 21.22 -3.44 -31.03
C GLY A 468 20.24 -2.88 -29.97
N THR A 469 19.76 -1.67 -30.21
CA THR A 469 18.97 -0.93 -29.19
C THR A 469 17.46 -1.14 -29.32
N ARG A 470 16.98 -1.60 -30.48
CA ARG A 470 15.55 -1.76 -30.79
C ARG A 470 15.34 -2.73 -31.92
N GLY A 471 14.31 -3.57 -31.84
CA GLY A 471 13.94 -4.47 -32.94
C GLY A 471 12.85 -5.47 -32.57
N VAL A 472 12.54 -6.32 -33.54
CA VAL A 472 11.64 -7.46 -33.36
C VAL A 472 12.32 -8.70 -33.93
N ILE A 473 12.37 -9.77 -33.18
CA ILE A 473 12.93 -11.08 -33.61
C ILE A 473 11.90 -12.18 -33.40
N GLU A 474 12.03 -13.25 -34.16
CA GLU A 474 11.32 -14.50 -33.91
C GLU A 474 12.32 -15.60 -33.56
N LEU A 475 12.02 -16.38 -32.53
CA LEU A 475 12.83 -17.49 -32.05
C LEU A 475 12.08 -18.79 -32.31
N THR A 476 12.61 -19.65 -33.19
CA THR A 476 11.87 -20.82 -33.73
C THR A 476 12.37 -22.17 -33.26
N TRP A 477 13.50 -22.30 -32.56
CA TRP A 477 14.02 -23.61 -32.16
C TRP A 477 14.96 -23.60 -30.97
N PRO A 478 15.11 -24.69 -30.24
CA PRO A 478 14.21 -25.63 -29.52
C PRO A 478 14.24 -25.36 -28.00
N THR A 479 14.40 -24.12 -27.59
CA THR A 479 14.60 -23.74 -26.17
C THR A 479 13.30 -23.31 -25.55
N ALA A 480 13.06 -23.75 -24.31
CA ALA A 480 11.93 -23.26 -23.51
C ALA A 480 12.13 -21.79 -23.02
N SER A 481 13.37 -21.32 -23.03
CA SER A 481 13.71 -19.96 -22.60
C SER A 481 15.03 -19.48 -23.18
N VAL A 482 15.19 -18.15 -23.25
CA VAL A 482 16.45 -17.48 -23.62
C VAL A 482 16.79 -16.43 -22.58
N VAL A 483 18.06 -16.05 -22.50
CA VAL A 483 18.51 -14.94 -21.67
C VAL A 483 18.73 -13.72 -22.56
N LEU A 484 18.08 -12.61 -22.21
CA LEU A 484 18.39 -11.31 -22.77
C LEU A 484 19.26 -10.55 -21.78
N ARG A 485 20.33 -9.93 -22.28
CA ARG A 485 21.21 -9.05 -21.52
C ARG A 485 21.18 -7.66 -22.11
N ILE A 486 21.35 -6.65 -21.29
CA ILE A 486 21.69 -5.32 -21.74
C ILE A 486 23.16 -5.10 -21.39
N VAL A 487 23.94 -4.83 -22.42
CA VAL A 487 25.38 -4.60 -22.32
C VAL A 487 25.73 -3.18 -22.73
N ASP A 488 26.76 -2.62 -22.12
CA ASP A 488 27.32 -1.32 -22.54
C ASP A 488 28.16 -1.45 -23.82
N ARG A 489 28.79 -0.34 -24.25
CA ARG A 489 29.62 -0.32 -25.45
C ARG A 489 30.87 -1.22 -25.35
N ASP A 490 31.35 -1.45 -24.15
CA ASP A 490 32.52 -2.28 -23.85
C ASP A 490 32.14 -3.76 -23.68
N GLY A 491 30.85 -4.09 -23.72
CA GLY A 491 30.32 -5.44 -23.56
C GLY A 491 30.10 -5.84 -22.11
N THR A 492 30.19 -4.88 -21.16
CA THR A 492 29.89 -5.13 -19.74
C THR A 492 28.39 -5.29 -19.54
N GLU A 493 27.99 -6.34 -18.83
CA GLU A 493 26.58 -6.59 -18.51
C GLU A 493 26.05 -5.54 -17.51
N LEU A 494 25.02 -4.81 -17.91
CA LEU A 494 24.30 -3.85 -17.07
C LEU A 494 23.08 -4.51 -16.40
N ALA A 495 22.41 -5.40 -17.11
CA ALA A 495 21.27 -6.16 -16.62
C ALA A 495 21.04 -7.43 -17.45
N SER A 496 20.40 -8.45 -16.84
CA SER A 496 19.97 -9.66 -17.54
C SER A 496 18.62 -10.16 -17.07
N GLY A 497 17.92 -10.88 -17.93
CA GLY A 497 16.63 -11.48 -17.63
C GLY A 497 16.32 -12.67 -18.53
N THR A 498 15.60 -13.66 -18.01
CA THR A 498 15.16 -14.83 -18.76
C THR A 498 13.79 -14.58 -19.36
N VAL A 499 13.65 -14.87 -20.65
CA VAL A 499 12.39 -14.82 -21.40
C VAL A 499 11.89 -16.24 -21.63
N ASP A 500 10.71 -16.55 -21.12
CA ASP A 500 10.04 -17.84 -21.31
C ASP A 500 9.30 -17.87 -22.65
N LEU A 501 9.77 -18.68 -23.58
CA LEU A 501 9.22 -18.79 -24.94
C LEU A 501 7.89 -19.53 -25.01
N SER A 502 7.40 -20.12 -23.91
CA SER A 502 6.06 -20.71 -23.86
C SER A 502 4.93 -19.69 -24.08
N ARG A 503 5.24 -18.39 -23.93
CA ARG A 503 4.30 -17.27 -24.10
C ARG A 503 4.28 -16.67 -25.49
N GLY A 504 5.13 -17.15 -26.41
CA GLY A 504 5.22 -16.66 -27.76
C GLY A 504 6.66 -16.62 -28.29
N SER A 505 6.82 -16.86 -29.58
CA SER A 505 8.11 -16.88 -30.27
C SER A 505 8.58 -15.50 -30.73
N TRP A 506 7.68 -14.52 -30.88
CA TRP A 506 8.00 -13.17 -31.28
C TRP A 506 8.38 -12.30 -30.09
N ILE A 507 9.56 -11.69 -30.15
CA ILE A 507 10.08 -10.80 -29.11
C ILE A 507 10.33 -9.43 -29.72
N GLY A 508 9.62 -8.41 -29.26
CA GLY A 508 9.94 -7.00 -29.49
C GLY A 508 10.77 -6.46 -28.33
N PHE A 509 11.75 -5.62 -28.60
CA PHE A 509 12.62 -5.03 -27.59
C PHE A 509 13.00 -3.60 -27.90
N GLU A 510 13.19 -2.81 -26.84
CA GLU A 510 13.81 -1.47 -26.86
C GLU A 510 14.60 -1.29 -25.57
N THR A 511 15.76 -0.65 -25.64
CA THR A 511 16.56 -0.29 -24.47
C THR A 511 16.83 1.21 -24.43
N LEU A 512 16.89 1.78 -23.24
CA LEU A 512 17.24 3.18 -22.98
C LEU A 512 18.75 3.40 -22.98
N VAL A 513 19.52 2.34 -22.72
CA VAL A 513 21.00 2.38 -22.64
C VAL A 513 21.57 1.09 -23.24
N GLY A 514 22.76 1.16 -23.77
CA GLY A 514 23.50 -0.01 -24.29
C GLY A 514 22.79 -0.69 -25.45
N SER A 515 23.08 -1.98 -25.64
CA SER A 515 22.44 -2.85 -26.63
C SER A 515 21.89 -4.12 -25.99
N VAL A 516 20.88 -4.72 -26.62
CA VAL A 516 20.32 -6.01 -26.20
C VAL A 516 21.16 -7.14 -26.78
N GLU A 517 21.70 -8.00 -25.94
CA GLU A 517 22.39 -9.22 -26.32
C GLU A 517 21.48 -10.42 -26.02
N LEU A 518 21.28 -11.27 -27.05
CA LEU A 518 20.62 -12.55 -26.91
C LEU A 518 21.66 -13.61 -26.57
N VAL A 519 21.45 -14.35 -25.51
CA VAL A 519 22.28 -15.47 -25.08
C VAL A 519 21.46 -16.76 -25.18
N ALA A 520 21.83 -17.64 -26.11
CA ALA A 520 21.16 -18.92 -26.27
C ALA A 520 21.67 -19.91 -25.21
N PRO A 521 20.80 -20.62 -24.49
CA PRO A 521 21.20 -21.58 -23.44
C PRO A 521 21.69 -22.94 -24.00
N GLY A 522 21.85 -23.07 -25.30
CA GLY A 522 22.25 -24.33 -25.96
C GLY A 522 23.18 -24.09 -27.12
N PRO A 523 23.67 -25.19 -27.75
CA PRO A 523 24.67 -25.10 -28.77
C PRO A 523 24.18 -24.45 -30.08
N ARG A 524 22.85 -24.25 -30.22
CA ARG A 524 22.28 -23.61 -31.41
C ARG A 524 20.91 -22.99 -31.13
N ILE A 525 20.58 -21.91 -31.86
CA ILE A 525 19.30 -21.25 -31.87
C ILE A 525 18.97 -20.77 -33.28
N GLU A 526 17.70 -20.77 -33.68
CA GLU A 526 17.23 -20.17 -34.92
C GLU A 526 16.55 -18.83 -34.62
N VAL A 527 17.04 -17.79 -35.28
CA VAL A 527 16.56 -16.40 -35.08
C VAL A 527 16.13 -15.85 -36.43
N CYS A 528 14.89 -15.41 -36.52
CA CYS A 528 14.32 -14.81 -37.72
C CYS A 528 14.16 -13.29 -37.56
N ASN A 529 13.93 -12.63 -38.71
CA ASN A 529 13.79 -11.17 -38.80
C ASN A 529 15.08 -10.41 -38.39
N ILE A 530 16.24 -11.01 -38.64
CA ILE A 530 17.53 -10.37 -38.42
C ILE A 530 18.30 -10.20 -39.75
N ALA A 531 19.07 -9.12 -39.86
CA ALA A 531 20.04 -8.90 -40.92
C ALA A 531 21.45 -8.93 -40.28
N PRO A 532 22.13 -10.09 -40.23
CA PRO A 532 23.44 -10.17 -39.64
C PRO A 532 24.44 -9.35 -40.44
N THR A 533 25.08 -8.41 -39.76
CA THR A 533 26.28 -7.75 -40.31
C THR A 533 27.45 -8.68 -40.07
N THR A 534 28.00 -9.23 -41.15
CA THR A 534 29.30 -9.92 -41.08
C THR A 534 30.34 -8.92 -40.58
N ARG A 535 31.03 -9.23 -39.48
CA ARG A 535 32.24 -8.50 -39.12
C ARG A 535 33.15 -8.56 -40.36
N ALA A 536 33.42 -7.43 -40.95
CA ALA A 536 34.61 -7.29 -41.79
C ALA A 536 35.80 -7.62 -40.89
N GLY A 537 36.50 -8.71 -41.20
CA GLY A 537 37.64 -9.25 -40.49
C GLY A 537 38.80 -8.27 -40.39
#